data_6f9bfbdfd4521bc30ef20a3ef739c3e7
#
_entry.id   6f9bfbdfd4521bc30ef20a3ef739c3e7
#
_cell.length_a   1.000
_cell.length_b   1.000
_cell.length_c   1.000
_cell.angle_alpha   90.00
_cell.angle_beta   90.00
_cell.angle_gamma   90.00
#
_symmetry.space_group_name_H-M   'P 1'
#
loop_
_entity.id
_entity.type
_entity.pdbx_description
1 polymer ?
#
loop_
_entity_poly.entity_id
_entity_poly.type
_entity_poly.pdbx_seq_one_letter_code
_entity_poly.pdbx_strand_id
1 'polypeptide(L)'
;MAADLEILDPVAQLASDLGVPPPVPDRPKSLQGLRLGLYWNRKPGGNYALERVAERLKERFPGMETHFYNARRPIPEDMIRDIGAECDVVVGATAD
;
A
#
# COMPACT_ATOMS: atom_id res chain seq x y z
N MET A 1 0.76 -33.88 12.23
CA MET A 1 0.76 -34.30 10.86
C MET A 1 1.28 -33.22 9.94
N ALA A 2 1.82 -33.66 8.86
CA ALA A 2 2.50 -32.74 7.96
C ALA A 2 1.57 -31.70 7.35
N ALA A 3 0.33 -32.05 7.10
CA ALA A 3 -0.62 -31.13 6.49
C ALA A 3 -0.85 -29.89 7.34
N ASP A 4 -0.74 -30.03 8.66
CA ASP A 4 -0.92 -28.88 9.54
C ASP A 4 0.18 -27.85 9.37
N LEU A 5 1.39 -28.32 9.14
CA LEU A 5 2.52 -27.44 8.94
C LEU A 5 2.38 -26.62 7.66
N GLU A 6 1.83 -27.23 6.63
CA GLU A 6 1.60 -26.58 5.37
C GLU A 6 0.53 -25.51 5.49
N ILE A 7 -0.47 -25.76 6.31
CA ILE A 7 -1.55 -24.83 6.54
C ILE A 7 -1.09 -23.58 7.28
N LEU A 8 -0.01 -23.70 8.05
CA LEU A 8 0.49 -22.58 8.83
C LEU A 8 0.99 -21.40 7.99
N ASP A 9 1.27 -21.62 6.71
CA ASP A 9 1.70 -20.54 5.84
C ASP A 9 0.99 -20.64 4.49
N PRO A 10 -0.31 -20.37 4.47
CA PRO A 10 -1.09 -20.49 3.24
C PRO A 10 -0.66 -19.47 2.18
N VAL A 11 -0.12 -18.33 2.57
CA VAL A 11 0.32 -17.33 1.61
C VAL A 11 1.53 -17.81 0.83
N ALA A 12 2.52 -18.37 1.51
CA ALA A 12 3.70 -18.89 0.86
C ALA A 12 3.34 -20.11 -0.02
N GLN A 13 2.45 -20.94 0.47
CA GLN A 13 1.98 -22.10 -0.28
C GLN A 13 1.30 -21.69 -1.58
N LEU A 14 0.42 -20.70 -1.49
CA LEU A 14 -0.30 -20.20 -2.65
C LEU A 14 0.65 -19.59 -3.69
N ALA A 15 1.61 -18.82 -3.24
CA ALA A 15 2.59 -18.23 -4.14
C ALA A 15 3.40 -19.30 -4.86
N SER A 16 3.75 -20.35 -4.15
CA SER A 16 4.46 -21.48 -4.73
C SER A 16 3.62 -22.20 -5.78
N ASP A 17 2.33 -22.40 -5.50
CA ASP A 17 1.42 -23.06 -6.42
C ASP A 17 1.18 -22.25 -7.69
N LEU A 18 1.21 -20.95 -7.58
CA LEU A 18 1.01 -20.06 -8.72
C LEU A 18 2.29 -19.84 -9.53
N GLY A 19 3.41 -20.36 -9.05
CA GLY A 19 4.68 -20.25 -9.73
C GLY A 19 5.51 -19.10 -9.20
N VAL A 20 6.17 -18.36 -10.10
CA VAL A 20 7.05 -17.28 -9.69
C VAL A 20 6.26 -16.12 -9.14
N PRO A 21 6.55 -15.65 -7.91
CA PRO A 21 5.87 -14.48 -7.39
C PRO A 21 6.25 -13.25 -8.20
N PRO A 22 5.36 -12.25 -8.26
CA PRO A 22 5.69 -11.01 -8.96
C PRO A 22 6.92 -10.36 -8.33
N PRO A 23 7.74 -9.71 -9.14
CA PRO A 23 8.92 -9.04 -8.62
C PRO A 23 8.52 -7.92 -7.68
N VAL A 24 9.23 -7.81 -6.57
CA VAL A 24 9.04 -6.71 -5.63
C VAL A 24 10.01 -5.61 -6.04
N PRO A 25 9.51 -4.41 -6.32
CA PRO A 25 10.39 -3.31 -6.69
C PRO A 25 11.32 -2.94 -5.53
N ASP A 26 12.50 -2.47 -5.87
CA ASP A 26 13.45 -2.01 -4.87
C ASP A 26 12.87 -0.81 -4.13
N ARG A 27 13.11 -0.76 -2.83
CA ARG A 27 12.67 0.38 -2.04
C ARG A 27 13.50 1.60 -2.39
N PRO A 28 12.87 2.77 -2.53
CA PRO A 28 13.62 3.99 -2.77
C PRO A 28 14.53 4.32 -1.58
N LYS A 29 15.67 4.89 -1.87
CA LYS A 29 16.63 5.26 -0.81
C LYS A 29 16.22 6.53 -0.08
N SER A 30 15.38 7.34 -0.70
CA SER A 30 14.87 8.57 -0.11
C SER A 30 13.46 8.80 -0.61
N LEU A 31 12.66 9.49 0.18
CA LEU A 31 11.30 9.88 -0.22
C LEU A 31 11.25 11.28 -0.84
N GLN A 32 12.39 11.96 -0.91
CA GLN A 32 12.44 13.31 -1.45
C GLN A 32 12.00 13.34 -2.92
N GLY A 33 11.04 14.18 -3.24
CA GLY A 33 10.56 14.35 -4.60
C GLY A 33 9.65 13.25 -5.13
N LEU A 34 9.34 12.25 -4.32
CA LEU A 34 8.47 11.16 -4.75
C LEU A 34 6.99 11.54 -4.66
N ARG A 35 6.17 10.80 -5.41
CA ARG A 35 4.72 10.94 -5.37
C ARG A 35 4.17 9.91 -4.40
N LEU A 36 3.55 10.38 -3.33
CA LEU A 36 3.01 9.54 -2.27
C LEU A 36 1.50 9.37 -2.44
N GLY A 37 1.05 8.14 -2.54
CA GLY A 37 -0.36 7.82 -2.50
C GLY A 37 -0.77 7.47 -1.08
N LEU A 38 -1.94 7.94 -0.67
CA LEU A 38 -2.49 7.63 0.64
C LEU A 38 -3.87 7.03 0.43
N TYR A 39 -4.01 5.76 0.76
CA TYR A 39 -5.25 5.02 0.55
C TYR A 39 -5.99 4.78 1.86
N TRP A 40 -7.26 5.13 1.88
CA TRP A 40 -8.13 4.95 3.04
C TRP A 40 -9.28 4.01 2.66
N ASN A 41 -9.54 3.01 3.50
CA ASN A 41 -10.60 2.04 3.27
C ASN A 41 -11.97 2.50 3.79
N ARG A 42 -12.09 3.77 4.13
CA ARG A 42 -13.32 4.41 4.64
C ARG A 42 -13.74 3.99 6.04
N LYS A 43 -12.85 3.34 6.78
CA LYS A 43 -13.11 3.06 8.19
C LYS A 43 -12.81 4.31 9.02
N PRO A 44 -13.66 4.63 10.01
CA PRO A 44 -13.50 5.86 10.80
C PRO A 44 -12.12 5.96 11.44
N GLY A 45 -11.52 7.15 11.36
CA GLY A 45 -10.23 7.43 11.96
C GLY A 45 -9.03 7.27 11.04
N GLY A 46 -9.12 6.41 10.02
CA GLY A 46 -8.01 6.17 9.13
C GLY A 46 -7.64 7.38 8.29
N ASN A 47 -8.63 8.16 7.88
CA ASN A 47 -8.39 9.37 7.11
C ASN A 47 -7.60 10.41 7.90
N TYR A 48 -7.87 10.57 9.19
CA TYR A 48 -7.13 11.50 10.03
C TYR A 48 -5.68 11.06 10.19
N ALA A 49 -5.46 9.76 10.37
CA ALA A 49 -4.12 9.22 10.46
C ALA A 49 -3.33 9.48 9.17
N LEU A 50 -3.95 9.27 8.02
CA LEU A 50 -3.29 9.52 6.74
C LEU A 50 -2.99 10.99 6.51
N GLU A 51 -3.91 11.88 6.89
CA GLU A 51 -3.66 13.31 6.79
C GLU A 51 -2.45 13.72 7.63
N ARG A 52 -2.33 13.15 8.82
CA ARG A 52 -1.20 13.42 9.70
C ARG A 52 0.11 12.88 9.13
N VAL A 53 0.05 11.69 8.55
CA VAL A 53 1.22 11.11 7.89
C VAL A 53 1.68 12.00 6.74
N ALA A 54 0.73 12.47 5.93
CA ALA A 54 1.04 13.36 4.81
C ALA A 54 1.70 14.65 5.27
N GLU A 55 1.17 15.28 6.32
CA GLU A 55 1.76 16.49 6.88
C GLU A 55 3.20 16.24 7.34
N ARG A 56 3.41 15.19 8.10
CA ARG A 56 4.73 14.87 8.64
C ARG A 56 5.73 14.55 7.56
N LEU A 57 5.32 13.82 6.55
CA LEU A 57 6.22 13.47 5.46
C LEU A 57 6.55 14.68 4.59
N LYS A 58 5.60 15.58 4.37
CA LYS A 58 5.87 16.81 3.62
C LYS A 58 6.82 17.75 4.37
N GLU A 59 6.72 17.79 5.69
CA GLU A 59 7.64 18.57 6.51
C GLU A 59 9.06 18.02 6.39
N ARG A 60 9.18 16.70 6.38
CA ARG A 60 10.47 16.04 6.33
C ARG A 60 11.05 16.01 4.92
N PHE A 61 10.19 15.90 3.92
CA PHE A 61 10.58 15.83 2.51
C PHE A 61 9.78 16.87 1.71
N PRO A 62 10.19 18.14 1.72
CA PRO A 62 9.38 19.23 1.15
C PRO A 62 9.01 19.11 -0.32
N GLY A 63 9.75 18.34 -1.09
CA GLY A 63 9.43 18.16 -2.52
C GLY A 63 8.43 17.05 -2.82
N MET A 64 7.84 16.46 -1.80
CA MET A 64 6.95 15.32 -1.96
C MET A 64 5.55 15.74 -2.39
N GLU A 65 4.99 15.06 -3.40
CA GLU A 65 3.59 15.22 -3.79
C GLU A 65 2.73 14.18 -3.06
N THR A 66 1.50 14.54 -2.73
CA THR A 66 0.57 13.61 -2.08
C THR A 66 -0.71 13.49 -2.88
N HIS A 67 -1.21 12.26 -2.99
CA HIS A 67 -2.47 11.95 -3.65
C HIS A 67 -3.31 11.08 -2.74
N PHE A 68 -4.53 11.49 -2.46
CA PHE A 68 -5.43 10.76 -1.56
C PHE A 68 -6.43 9.93 -2.36
N TYR A 69 -6.59 8.69 -1.96
CA TYR A 69 -7.56 7.77 -2.56
C TYR A 69 -8.40 7.15 -1.46
N ASN A 70 -9.64 6.83 -1.78
CA ASN A 70 -10.47 6.11 -0.84
C ASN A 70 -11.42 5.18 -1.58
N ALA A 71 -11.60 3.99 -1.05
CA ALA A 71 -12.56 3.03 -1.57
C ALA A 71 -12.78 1.95 -0.53
N ARG A 72 -13.96 1.37 -0.56
CA ARG A 72 -14.24 0.18 0.24
C ARG A 72 -13.65 -1.03 -0.49
N ARG A 73 -13.40 -2.08 0.25
CA ARG A 73 -12.89 -3.32 -0.33
C ARG A 73 -14.01 -4.03 -1.08
N PRO A 74 -13.72 -4.68 -2.21
CA PRO A 74 -12.42 -4.70 -2.88
C PRO A 74 -12.13 -3.38 -3.60
N ILE A 75 -10.85 -3.06 -3.74
CA ILE A 75 -10.44 -1.83 -4.43
C ILE A 75 -10.74 -1.99 -5.92
N PRO A 76 -11.40 -1.01 -6.56
CA PRO A 76 -11.64 -1.08 -8.00
C PRO A 76 -10.36 -1.18 -8.80
N GLU A 77 -10.38 -1.97 -9.86
CA GLU A 77 -9.19 -2.17 -10.69
C GLU A 77 -8.67 -0.89 -11.34
N ASP A 78 -9.58 -0.01 -11.75
CA ASP A 78 -9.19 1.27 -12.34
C ASP A 78 -8.47 2.15 -11.31
N MET A 79 -8.90 2.11 -10.05
CA MET A 79 -8.21 2.83 -8.99
C MET A 79 -6.81 2.26 -8.75
N ILE A 80 -6.66 0.95 -8.79
CA ILE A 80 -5.35 0.32 -8.64
C ILE A 80 -4.42 0.79 -9.75
N ARG A 81 -4.91 0.86 -10.98
CA ARG A 81 -4.13 1.35 -12.11
C ARG A 81 -3.76 2.81 -11.96
N ASP A 82 -4.70 3.63 -11.51
CA ASP A 82 -4.46 5.05 -11.30
C ASP A 82 -3.38 5.27 -10.24
N ILE A 83 -3.48 4.56 -9.12
CA ILE A 83 -2.48 4.63 -8.06
C ILE A 83 -1.10 4.24 -8.59
N GLY A 84 -1.04 3.16 -9.35
CA GLY A 84 0.22 2.71 -9.94
C GLY A 84 0.83 3.69 -10.93
N ALA A 85 -0.01 4.44 -11.64
CA ALA A 85 0.45 5.44 -12.60
C ALA A 85 0.82 6.77 -11.94
N GLU A 86 0.14 7.13 -10.87
CA GLU A 86 0.27 8.45 -10.24
C GLU A 86 1.21 8.48 -9.04
N CYS A 87 1.55 7.34 -8.48
CA CYS A 87 2.30 7.29 -7.22
C CYS A 87 3.54 6.43 -7.34
N ASP A 88 4.58 6.83 -6.61
CA ASP A 88 5.81 6.06 -6.51
C ASP A 88 5.81 5.18 -5.28
N VAL A 89 5.13 5.63 -4.21
CA VAL A 89 4.99 4.88 -2.97
C VAL A 89 3.58 5.09 -2.44
N VAL A 90 3.09 4.14 -1.64
CA VAL A 90 1.72 4.20 -1.12
C VAL A 90 1.70 3.82 0.36
N VAL A 91 0.89 4.55 1.13
CA VAL A 91 0.59 4.20 2.52
C VAL A 91 -0.89 3.91 2.62
N GLY A 92 -1.24 2.78 3.18
CA GLY A 92 -2.64 2.40 3.36
C GLY A 92 -3.05 2.45 4.81
N ALA A 93 -4.25 2.95 5.06
CA ALA A 93 -4.86 2.88 6.38
C ALA A 93 -5.99 1.88 6.34
N THR A 94 -5.82 0.84 7.10
CA THR A 94 -6.76 -0.27 7.17
C THR A 94 -7.27 -0.43 8.59
N ALA A 95 -7.91 0.59 9.09
CA ALA A 95 -8.54 0.50 10.40
C ALA A 95 -9.75 -0.42 10.29
N ASP A 96 -9.95 -1.20 11.29
CA ASP A 96 -11.07 -2.12 11.33
C ASP A 96 -12.12 -1.62 12.31
#